data_ab8015e96bc66aaf78ee47ff9ac5fcc5
#
_entry.id   ab8015e96bc66aaf78ee47ff9ac5fcc5
#
_cell.length_a   1.000
_cell.length_b   1.000
_cell.length_c   1.000
_cell.angle_alpha   90.00
_cell.angle_beta   90.00
_cell.angle_gamma   90.00
#
_symmetry.space_group_name_H-M   'P 1'
#
loop_
_entity.id
_entity.type
_entity.pdbx_description
1 polymer ?
#
loop_
_entity_poly.entity_id
_entity_poly.type
_entity_poly.pdbx_seq_one_letter_code
_entity_poly.pdbx_strand_id
1 'polypeptide(L)'
;MASTTAITVDRTSNFVNTKHHRRWLFSLIGLIIAAIGLTIATIVYGNPMPFGSTGFWKIAESRVVSVVVIAVVALAHSFATVAFHTVTANRIVTPSILGFEALYGLINTAAVFFFGAIGATLTRGIVSYFFQVVVMVAFATLLYTWLLGSRFTNVHTMLLVGVVMGAGLASLTTFMQRMLDPNEFDILTARLMGNISNASTEYLPYAVPVVGIVAIWLGLNSRRLDALSLGSAVSTNLGLTHRRELVKVLIAVSILMAMTTSLVGPMTFLGFLVATMAYSIADTYSHKAVFPLAFLLGYVLLTGAYFVLRHIFYAQGAVTIIVELIGGLVFLIVIMRKGRL
;
A
#
# COMPACT_ATOMS: atom_id res chain seq x y z
N MET A 1 -32.74 -38.86 18.30
CA MET A 1 -32.25 -37.80 19.17
C MET A 1 -30.93 -37.24 18.58
N ALA A 2 -31.02 -36.17 17.84
CA ALA A 2 -29.85 -35.49 17.28
C ALA A 2 -29.32 -34.52 18.35
N SER A 3 -28.12 -34.73 18.83
CA SER A 3 -27.47 -33.84 19.80
C SER A 3 -27.12 -32.52 19.07
N THR A 4 -27.90 -31.50 19.33
CA THR A 4 -27.58 -30.12 18.93
C THR A 4 -26.39 -29.67 19.78
N THR A 5 -25.20 -29.77 19.24
CA THR A 5 -23.99 -29.21 19.85
C THR A 5 -24.18 -27.69 19.84
N ALA A 6 -24.54 -27.10 20.97
CA ALA A 6 -24.60 -25.65 21.13
C ALA A 6 -23.18 -25.09 20.87
N ILE A 7 -23.03 -24.38 19.76
CA ILE A 7 -21.84 -23.61 19.47
C ILE A 7 -21.81 -22.47 20.49
N THR A 8 -21.05 -22.60 21.54
CA THR A 8 -20.75 -21.49 22.47
C THR A 8 -19.92 -20.47 21.72
N VAL A 9 -20.62 -19.50 21.13
CA VAL A 9 -19.95 -18.34 20.51
C VAL A 9 -19.43 -17.47 21.66
N ASP A 10 -18.12 -17.45 21.83
CA ASP A 10 -17.49 -16.50 22.74
C ASP A 10 -17.68 -15.08 22.17
N ARG A 11 -18.67 -14.36 22.71
CA ARG A 11 -19.09 -13.03 22.25
C ARG A 11 -18.00 -11.95 22.38
N THR A 12 -16.89 -12.26 23.04
CA THR A 12 -15.75 -11.34 23.23
C THR A 12 -14.60 -11.58 22.23
N SER A 13 -14.62 -12.70 21.50
CA SER A 13 -13.56 -13.10 20.57
C SER A 13 -13.76 -12.45 19.17
N ASN A 14 -12.67 -11.96 18.59
CA ASN A 14 -12.64 -11.52 17.18
C ASN A 14 -12.73 -12.70 16.19
N PHE A 15 -12.80 -13.92 16.66
CA PHE A 15 -12.77 -15.17 15.89
C PHE A 15 -14.00 -16.02 16.20
N VAL A 16 -14.54 -16.66 15.18
CA VAL A 16 -15.71 -17.54 15.30
C VAL A 16 -15.39 -18.81 16.12
N ASN A 17 -14.13 -19.27 16.10
CA ASN A 17 -13.73 -20.52 16.75
C ASN A 17 -12.27 -20.43 17.24
N THR A 18 -11.94 -21.19 18.31
CA THR A 18 -10.59 -21.31 18.85
C THR A 18 -9.58 -21.85 17.85
N LYS A 19 -10.00 -22.69 16.89
CA LYS A 19 -9.13 -23.17 15.80
C LYS A 19 -8.69 -22.02 14.87
N HIS A 20 -9.58 -21.08 14.52
CA HIS A 20 -9.27 -19.92 13.71
C HIS A 20 -8.32 -18.96 14.45
N HIS A 21 -8.54 -18.74 15.74
CA HIS A 21 -7.62 -17.97 16.58
C HIS A 21 -6.22 -18.58 16.62
N ARG A 22 -6.10 -19.91 16.84
CA ARG A 22 -4.80 -20.59 16.83
C ARG A 22 -4.11 -20.49 15.46
N ARG A 23 -4.83 -20.71 14.37
CA ARG A 23 -4.30 -20.57 13.00
C ARG A 23 -3.77 -19.15 12.77
N TRP A 24 -4.51 -18.14 13.13
CA TRP A 24 -4.09 -16.75 13.05
C TRP A 24 -2.82 -16.51 13.88
N LEU A 25 -2.77 -16.98 15.12
CA LEU A 25 -1.63 -16.82 16.02
C LEU A 25 -0.36 -17.50 15.46
N PHE A 26 -0.48 -18.75 14.99
CA PHE A 26 0.64 -19.45 14.35
C PHE A 26 1.13 -18.74 13.10
N SER A 27 0.22 -18.23 12.25
CA SER A 27 0.59 -17.47 11.07
C SER A 27 1.29 -16.16 11.44
N LEU A 28 0.81 -15.45 12.46
CA LEU A 28 1.42 -14.22 12.96
C LEU A 28 2.85 -14.49 13.48
N ILE A 29 3.02 -15.51 14.33
CA ILE A 29 4.34 -15.89 14.86
C ILE A 29 5.28 -16.30 13.71
N GLY A 30 4.82 -17.13 12.78
CA GLY A 30 5.61 -17.53 11.61
C GLY A 30 6.06 -16.34 10.77
N LEU A 31 5.17 -15.38 10.54
CA LEU A 31 5.50 -14.15 9.82
C LEU A 31 6.48 -13.24 10.59
N ILE A 32 6.36 -13.16 11.91
CA ILE A 32 7.32 -12.40 12.73
C ILE A 32 8.71 -13.05 12.63
N ILE A 33 8.80 -14.38 12.74
CA ILE A 33 10.08 -15.10 12.60
C ILE A 33 10.66 -14.88 11.20
N ALA A 34 9.84 -14.98 10.16
CA ALA A 34 10.26 -14.73 8.78
C ALA A 34 10.71 -13.26 8.58
N ALA A 35 9.98 -12.29 9.15
CA ALA A 35 10.34 -10.88 9.11
C ALA A 35 11.70 -10.61 9.75
N ILE A 36 11.93 -11.15 10.95
CA ILE A 36 13.21 -11.02 11.65
C ILE A 36 14.33 -11.68 10.86
N GLY A 37 14.13 -12.92 10.40
CA GLY A 37 15.12 -13.67 9.62
C GLY A 37 15.51 -12.96 8.32
N LEU A 38 14.51 -12.48 7.55
CA LEU A 38 14.75 -11.72 6.31
C LEU A 38 15.42 -10.37 6.58
N THR A 39 15.07 -9.70 7.67
CA THR A 39 15.71 -8.44 8.07
C THR A 39 17.20 -8.67 8.35
N ILE A 40 17.53 -9.66 9.18
CA ILE A 40 18.91 -10.02 9.49
C ILE A 40 19.65 -10.42 8.21
N ALA A 41 19.03 -11.27 7.39
CA ALA A 41 19.61 -11.69 6.12
C ALA A 41 19.88 -10.47 5.21
N THR A 42 18.95 -9.54 5.09
CA THR A 42 19.12 -8.33 4.26
C THR A 42 20.27 -7.46 4.74
N ILE A 43 20.46 -7.32 6.06
CA ILE A 43 21.48 -6.45 6.64
C ILE A 43 22.86 -7.11 6.56
N VAL A 44 22.95 -8.41 6.85
CA VAL A 44 24.23 -9.10 7.07
C VAL A 44 24.71 -9.88 5.84
N TYR A 45 23.82 -10.57 5.12
CA TYR A 45 24.19 -11.47 4.05
C TYR A 45 24.85 -10.75 2.88
N GLY A 46 25.93 -11.33 2.33
CA GLY A 46 26.67 -10.75 1.20
C GLY A 46 27.29 -9.39 1.50
N ASN A 47 27.67 -9.12 2.74
CA ASN A 47 28.47 -7.95 3.07
C ASN A 47 29.94 -8.23 2.68
N PRO A 48 30.57 -7.42 1.79
CA PRO A 48 31.92 -7.66 1.33
C PRO A 48 32.99 -7.39 2.38
N MET A 49 32.64 -6.72 3.49
CA MET A 49 33.58 -6.36 4.55
C MET A 49 33.55 -7.37 5.69
N PRO A 50 34.70 -7.64 6.36
CA PRO A 50 34.76 -8.53 7.51
C PRO A 50 33.81 -8.08 8.62
N PHE A 51 33.17 -9.05 9.27
CA PHE A 51 32.29 -8.79 10.40
C PHE A 51 33.00 -7.99 11.51
N GLY A 52 32.34 -6.95 12.01
CA GLY A 52 32.86 -6.08 13.06
C GLY A 52 33.76 -4.93 12.58
N SER A 53 34.14 -4.86 11.28
CA SER A 53 34.88 -3.73 10.74
C SER A 53 34.01 -2.47 10.60
N THR A 54 34.64 -1.29 10.59
CA THR A 54 33.93 -0.01 10.32
C THR A 54 33.25 0.00 8.97
N GLY A 55 33.83 -0.64 7.96
CA GLY A 55 33.24 -0.80 6.63
C GLY A 55 31.96 -1.65 6.66
N PHE A 56 31.97 -2.76 7.43
CA PHE A 56 30.80 -3.60 7.64
C PHE A 56 29.61 -2.80 8.19
N TRP A 57 29.84 -2.01 9.24
CA TRP A 57 28.78 -1.23 9.88
C TRP A 57 28.23 -0.11 8.99
N LYS A 58 29.08 0.56 8.20
CA LYS A 58 28.61 1.55 7.21
C LYS A 58 27.69 0.94 6.14
N ILE A 59 28.03 -0.25 5.63
CA ILE A 59 27.19 -0.96 4.68
C ILE A 59 25.86 -1.43 5.37
N ALA A 60 25.97 -1.95 6.59
CA ALA A 60 24.81 -2.36 7.36
C ALA A 60 23.83 -1.18 7.61
N GLU A 61 24.36 0.00 7.99
CA GLU A 61 23.56 1.23 8.17
C GLU A 61 22.80 1.63 6.89
N SER A 62 23.46 1.62 5.74
CA SER A 62 22.79 1.86 4.44
C SER A 62 21.67 0.86 4.16
N ARG A 63 21.87 -0.42 4.54
CA ARG A 63 20.84 -1.46 4.37
C ARG A 63 19.67 -1.32 5.35
N VAL A 64 19.92 -0.83 6.56
CA VAL A 64 18.88 -0.51 7.54
C VAL A 64 17.93 0.56 6.99
N VAL A 65 18.44 1.56 6.28
CA VAL A 65 17.60 2.55 5.59
C VAL A 65 16.61 1.87 4.63
N SER A 66 17.08 0.95 3.81
CA SER A 66 16.19 0.19 2.89
C SER A 66 15.13 -0.63 3.65
N VAL A 67 15.51 -1.23 4.79
CA VAL A 67 14.58 -1.97 5.66
C VAL A 67 13.51 -1.04 6.24
N VAL A 68 13.89 0.17 6.67
CA VAL A 68 12.93 1.18 7.17
C VAL A 68 11.98 1.61 6.05
N VAL A 69 12.49 1.88 4.85
CA VAL A 69 11.64 2.19 3.68
C VAL A 69 10.65 1.06 3.42
N ILE A 70 11.11 -0.19 3.41
CA ILE A 70 10.24 -1.37 3.23
C ILE A 70 9.14 -1.41 4.29
N ALA A 71 9.49 -1.17 5.56
CA ALA A 71 8.52 -1.16 6.66
C ALA A 71 7.46 -0.07 6.50
N VAL A 72 7.86 1.14 6.11
CA VAL A 72 6.95 2.27 5.86
C VAL A 72 6.00 1.95 4.69
N VAL A 73 6.53 1.44 3.59
CA VAL A 73 5.73 1.08 2.40
C VAL A 73 4.77 -0.07 2.72
N ALA A 74 5.25 -1.13 3.38
CA ALA A 74 4.42 -2.26 3.78
C ALA A 74 3.28 -1.82 4.71
N LEU A 75 3.58 -0.97 5.71
CA LEU A 75 2.59 -0.44 6.65
C LEU A 75 1.53 0.38 5.92
N ALA A 76 1.95 1.31 5.08
CA ALA A 76 1.04 2.21 4.38
C ALA A 76 0.13 1.46 3.40
N HIS A 77 0.70 0.63 2.51
CA HIS A 77 -0.08 -0.12 1.52
C HIS A 77 -1.04 -1.12 2.17
N SER A 78 -0.62 -1.81 3.24
CA SER A 78 -1.46 -2.77 3.96
C SER A 78 -2.65 -2.07 4.61
N PHE A 79 -2.40 -1.02 5.39
CA PHE A 79 -3.44 -0.29 6.09
C PHE A 79 -4.36 0.48 5.13
N ALA A 80 -3.79 1.14 4.14
CA ALA A 80 -4.55 1.86 3.12
C ALA A 80 -5.50 0.92 2.38
N THR A 81 -5.01 -0.24 1.92
CA THR A 81 -5.83 -1.15 1.10
C THR A 81 -6.91 -1.84 1.93
N VAL A 82 -6.59 -2.31 3.14
CA VAL A 82 -7.59 -2.93 4.03
C VAL A 82 -8.68 -1.92 4.40
N ALA A 83 -8.32 -0.69 4.77
CA ALA A 83 -9.27 0.37 5.08
C ALA A 83 -10.11 0.77 3.84
N PHE A 84 -9.48 0.82 2.67
CA PHE A 84 -10.15 1.11 1.41
C PHE A 84 -11.16 0.03 1.01
N HIS A 85 -10.82 -1.25 1.16
CA HIS A 85 -11.76 -2.36 0.93
C HIS A 85 -13.00 -2.27 1.80
N THR A 86 -12.83 -1.79 3.04
CA THR A 86 -13.95 -1.57 3.97
C THR A 86 -14.88 -0.46 3.51
N VAL A 87 -14.30 0.68 3.10
CA VAL A 87 -15.07 1.84 2.64
C VAL A 87 -15.79 1.56 1.32
N THR A 88 -15.15 0.82 0.43
CA THR A 88 -15.69 0.53 -0.90
C THR A 88 -16.58 -0.71 -0.93
N ALA A 89 -16.63 -1.47 0.17
CA ALA A 89 -17.27 -2.79 0.24
C ALA A 89 -16.83 -3.71 -0.94
N ASN A 90 -15.61 -3.49 -1.46
CA ASN A 90 -15.07 -4.19 -2.60
C ASN A 90 -13.61 -4.58 -2.33
N ARG A 91 -13.31 -5.88 -2.36
CA ARG A 91 -11.99 -6.44 -2.06
C ARG A 91 -11.08 -6.61 -3.27
N ILE A 92 -11.57 -6.26 -4.46
CA ILE A 92 -10.81 -6.38 -5.71
C ILE A 92 -10.13 -5.06 -6.05
N VAL A 93 -10.76 -3.94 -5.71
CA VAL A 93 -10.28 -2.60 -6.09
C VAL A 93 -9.32 -2.07 -5.04
N THR A 94 -8.14 -1.64 -5.47
CA THR A 94 -7.12 -1.01 -4.62
C THR A 94 -7.14 0.51 -4.75
N PRO A 95 -6.62 1.25 -3.76
CA PRO A 95 -6.48 2.71 -3.88
C PRO A 95 -5.64 3.13 -5.09
N SER A 96 -4.61 2.36 -5.44
CA SER A 96 -3.72 2.62 -6.59
C SER A 96 -4.48 2.83 -7.91
N ILE A 97 -5.52 2.02 -8.15
CA ILE A 97 -6.31 2.06 -9.39
C ILE A 97 -7.15 3.35 -9.50
N LEU A 98 -7.41 4.06 -8.40
CA LEU A 98 -8.19 5.32 -8.40
C LEU A 98 -7.42 6.54 -8.91
N GLY A 99 -6.25 6.33 -9.51
CA GLY A 99 -5.50 7.40 -10.18
C GLY A 99 -4.36 8.00 -9.36
N PHE A 100 -4.06 7.53 -8.14
CA PHE A 100 -2.91 8.03 -7.37
C PHE A 100 -1.60 7.88 -8.14
N GLU A 101 -1.35 6.69 -8.69
CA GLU A 101 -0.14 6.40 -9.44
C GLU A 101 -0.11 7.13 -10.79
N ALA A 102 -1.27 7.23 -11.45
CA ALA A 102 -1.39 7.99 -12.69
C ALA A 102 -1.12 9.48 -12.47
N LEU A 103 -1.61 10.06 -11.36
CA LEU A 103 -1.34 11.46 -11.01
C LEU A 103 0.13 11.70 -10.67
N TYR A 104 0.76 10.77 -9.91
CA TYR A 104 2.20 10.83 -9.66
C TYR A 104 2.99 10.79 -10.98
N GLY A 105 2.64 9.86 -11.87
CA GLY A 105 3.22 9.76 -13.21
C GLY A 105 3.06 11.06 -14.01
N LEU A 106 1.86 11.64 -14.00
CA LEU A 106 1.58 12.90 -14.69
C LEU A 106 2.40 14.06 -14.13
N ILE A 107 2.48 14.24 -12.81
CA ILE A 107 3.26 15.32 -12.20
C ILE A 107 4.73 15.24 -12.61
N ASN A 108 5.34 14.06 -12.52
CA ASN A 108 6.74 13.87 -12.90
C ASN A 108 6.95 14.03 -14.40
N THR A 109 6.06 13.49 -15.22
CA THR A 109 6.14 13.62 -16.70
C THR A 109 5.95 15.06 -17.13
N ALA A 110 4.98 15.78 -16.58
CA ALA A 110 4.74 17.19 -16.90
C ALA A 110 5.95 18.06 -16.53
N ALA A 111 6.58 17.80 -15.40
CA ALA A 111 7.80 18.54 -15.03
C ALA A 111 8.92 18.35 -16.05
N VAL A 112 9.15 17.11 -16.51
CA VAL A 112 10.17 16.83 -17.54
C VAL A 112 9.73 17.39 -18.90
N PHE A 113 8.46 17.24 -19.28
CA PHE A 113 7.93 17.71 -20.56
C PHE A 113 8.05 19.22 -20.73
N PHE A 114 7.75 20.03 -19.69
CA PHE A 114 7.80 21.49 -19.79
C PHE A 114 9.19 22.08 -19.49
N PHE A 115 10.01 21.40 -18.70
CA PHE A 115 11.30 21.95 -18.22
C PHE A 115 12.51 21.08 -18.60
N GLY A 116 12.32 20.02 -19.40
CA GLY A 116 13.40 19.12 -19.85
C GLY A 116 14.15 18.47 -18.69
N ALA A 117 15.44 18.29 -18.82
CA ALA A 117 16.31 17.72 -17.80
C ALA A 117 16.27 18.47 -16.46
N ILE A 118 16.01 19.80 -16.48
CA ILE A 118 15.81 20.60 -15.27
C ILE A 118 14.56 20.14 -14.54
N GLY A 119 13.48 19.78 -15.24
CA GLY A 119 12.25 19.24 -14.68
C GLY A 119 12.50 17.99 -13.86
N ALA A 120 13.40 17.11 -14.29
CA ALA A 120 13.79 15.93 -13.53
C ALA A 120 14.50 16.29 -12.21
N THR A 121 15.23 17.39 -12.13
CA THR A 121 15.83 17.89 -10.89
C THR A 121 14.82 18.62 -10.01
N LEU A 122 13.94 19.42 -10.60
CA LEU A 122 12.87 20.13 -9.88
C LEU A 122 11.91 19.19 -9.15
N THR A 123 11.71 17.98 -9.65
CA THR A 123 10.89 16.96 -8.98
C THR A 123 11.64 16.19 -7.89
N ARG A 124 12.89 16.56 -7.55
CA ARG A 124 13.68 16.00 -6.43
C ARG A 124 13.69 16.98 -5.25
N GLY A 125 14.10 16.47 -4.09
CA GLY A 125 14.20 17.24 -2.86
C GLY A 125 12.89 17.33 -2.07
N ILE A 126 13.02 17.79 -0.84
CA ILE A 126 11.96 17.76 0.16
C ILE A 126 10.74 18.62 -0.21
N VAL A 127 10.97 19.76 -0.84
CA VAL A 127 9.89 20.67 -1.26
C VAL A 127 9.02 19.99 -2.32
N SER A 128 9.64 19.35 -3.31
CA SER A 128 8.93 18.63 -4.36
C SER A 128 8.21 17.41 -3.81
N TYR A 129 8.81 16.69 -2.87
CA TYR A 129 8.17 15.57 -2.19
C TYR A 129 6.85 16.01 -1.55
N PHE A 130 6.87 17.07 -0.73
CA PHE A 130 5.65 17.58 -0.11
C PHE A 130 4.65 18.16 -1.10
N PHE A 131 5.13 18.84 -2.15
CA PHE A 131 4.26 19.32 -3.21
C PHE A 131 3.49 18.17 -3.88
N GLN A 132 4.17 17.09 -4.25
CA GLN A 132 3.54 15.90 -4.83
C GLN A 132 2.52 15.30 -3.87
N VAL A 133 2.89 15.11 -2.59
CA VAL A 133 1.97 14.57 -1.56
C VAL A 133 0.73 15.46 -1.43
N VAL A 134 0.91 16.77 -1.29
CA VAL A 134 -0.21 17.70 -1.13
C VAL A 134 -1.13 17.69 -2.35
N VAL A 135 -0.57 17.73 -3.56
CA VAL A 135 -1.36 17.67 -4.80
C VAL A 135 -2.15 16.36 -4.89
N MET A 136 -1.51 15.22 -4.60
CA MET A 136 -2.17 13.92 -4.64
C MET A 136 -3.28 13.80 -3.59
N VAL A 137 -3.04 14.23 -2.36
CA VAL A 137 -4.04 14.21 -1.28
C VAL A 137 -5.18 15.17 -1.56
N ALA A 138 -4.87 16.40 -2.05
CA ALA A 138 -5.89 17.38 -2.41
C ALA A 138 -6.78 16.87 -3.55
N PHE A 139 -6.19 16.33 -4.61
CA PHE A 139 -6.92 15.75 -5.75
C PHE A 139 -7.86 14.64 -5.29
N ALA A 140 -7.36 13.69 -4.52
CA ALA A 140 -8.16 12.58 -4.01
C ALA A 140 -9.27 13.06 -3.08
N THR A 141 -8.96 13.97 -2.16
CA THR A 141 -9.94 14.53 -1.21
C THR A 141 -11.04 15.29 -1.92
N LEU A 142 -10.69 16.13 -2.90
CA LEU A 142 -11.66 16.85 -3.72
C LEU A 142 -12.55 15.88 -4.51
N LEU A 143 -11.96 14.88 -5.14
CA LEU A 143 -12.67 13.86 -5.90
C LEU A 143 -13.67 13.11 -5.01
N TYR A 144 -13.23 12.61 -3.86
CA TYR A 144 -14.07 11.83 -2.96
C TYR A 144 -15.18 12.70 -2.32
N THR A 145 -14.83 13.91 -1.89
CA THR A 145 -15.80 14.81 -1.28
C THR A 145 -16.86 15.24 -2.28
N TRP A 146 -16.45 15.53 -3.52
CA TRP A 146 -17.37 15.89 -4.60
C TRP A 146 -18.30 14.73 -4.97
N LEU A 147 -17.74 13.53 -5.18
CA LEU A 147 -18.54 12.37 -5.56
C LEU A 147 -19.51 11.90 -4.45
N LEU A 148 -19.04 11.87 -3.20
CA LEU A 148 -19.91 11.54 -2.07
C LEU A 148 -20.86 12.69 -1.70
N GLY A 149 -20.60 13.92 -2.20
CA GLY A 149 -21.39 15.13 -1.99
C GLY A 149 -22.54 15.30 -2.94
N SER A 150 -22.42 14.74 -4.14
CA SER A 150 -23.39 14.87 -5.22
C SER A 150 -24.59 13.92 -5.04
N ARG A 151 -25.57 14.05 -5.93
CA ARG A 151 -26.72 13.10 -6.02
C ARG A 151 -26.31 11.66 -6.33
N PHE A 152 -25.05 11.45 -6.68
CA PHE A 152 -24.42 10.13 -6.93
C PHE A 152 -23.86 9.53 -5.65
N THR A 153 -24.68 9.27 -4.66
CA THR A 153 -24.31 8.74 -3.33
C THR A 153 -23.83 7.27 -3.35
N ASN A 154 -23.46 6.73 -4.50
CA ASN A 154 -23.05 5.34 -4.62
C ASN A 154 -21.51 5.20 -4.70
N VAL A 155 -20.94 4.44 -3.77
CA VAL A 155 -19.50 4.15 -3.74
C VAL A 155 -19.03 3.47 -5.05
N HIS A 156 -19.88 2.69 -5.71
CA HIS A 156 -19.55 2.08 -7.01
C HIS A 156 -19.34 3.13 -8.11
N THR A 157 -20.16 4.18 -8.14
CA THR A 157 -19.96 5.31 -9.07
C THR A 157 -18.67 6.05 -8.78
N MET A 158 -18.33 6.23 -7.49
CA MET A 158 -17.04 6.81 -7.09
C MET A 158 -15.85 6.00 -7.63
N LEU A 159 -15.91 4.68 -7.51
CA LEU A 159 -14.87 3.79 -8.03
C LEU A 159 -14.77 3.90 -9.56
N LEU A 160 -15.89 3.86 -10.27
CA LEU A 160 -15.92 3.97 -11.73
C LEU A 160 -15.31 5.28 -12.21
N VAL A 161 -15.71 6.42 -11.63
CA VAL A 161 -15.17 7.75 -11.96
C VAL A 161 -13.67 7.81 -11.65
N GLY A 162 -13.23 7.27 -10.51
CA GLY A 162 -11.82 7.21 -10.15
C GLY A 162 -10.98 6.42 -11.17
N VAL A 163 -11.46 5.26 -11.61
CA VAL A 163 -10.80 4.44 -12.63
C VAL A 163 -10.73 5.18 -13.98
N VAL A 164 -11.83 5.79 -14.42
CA VAL A 164 -11.87 6.55 -15.69
C VAL A 164 -10.93 7.76 -15.64
N MET A 165 -10.91 8.48 -14.52
CA MET A 165 -9.98 9.60 -14.34
C MET A 165 -8.53 9.14 -14.30
N GLY A 166 -8.24 8.04 -13.60
CA GLY A 166 -6.92 7.42 -13.58
C GLY A 166 -6.45 7.04 -15.00
N ALA A 167 -7.31 6.42 -15.79
CA ALA A 167 -7.03 6.08 -17.19
C ALA A 167 -6.80 7.32 -18.06
N GLY A 168 -7.59 8.38 -17.85
CA GLY A 168 -7.39 9.67 -18.54
C GLY A 168 -6.05 10.32 -18.21
N LEU A 169 -5.67 10.36 -16.92
CA LEU A 169 -4.37 10.88 -16.48
C LEU A 169 -3.22 10.05 -17.05
N ALA A 170 -3.34 8.72 -17.05
CA ALA A 170 -2.34 7.82 -17.63
C ALA A 170 -2.20 8.02 -19.15
N SER A 171 -3.31 8.23 -19.86
CA SER A 171 -3.29 8.52 -21.30
C SER A 171 -2.59 9.84 -21.61
N LEU A 172 -2.87 10.89 -20.83
CA LEU A 172 -2.18 12.18 -20.94
C LEU A 172 -0.69 12.03 -20.65
N THR A 173 -0.32 11.29 -19.61
CA THR A 173 1.07 10.97 -19.26
C THR A 173 1.77 10.28 -20.44
N THR A 174 1.14 9.25 -21.02
CA THR A 174 1.70 8.51 -22.16
C THR A 174 1.86 9.39 -23.40
N PHE A 175 0.90 10.28 -23.66
CA PHE A 175 0.99 11.24 -24.75
C PHE A 175 2.20 12.16 -24.58
N MET A 176 2.38 12.74 -23.39
CA MET A 176 3.53 13.62 -23.10
C MET A 176 4.86 12.87 -23.19
N GLN A 177 4.93 11.62 -22.68
CA GLN A 177 6.13 10.78 -22.74
C GLN A 177 6.58 10.47 -24.17
N ARG A 178 5.64 10.32 -25.11
CA ARG A 178 5.97 10.08 -26.53
C ARG A 178 6.59 11.28 -27.23
N MET A 179 6.50 12.46 -26.65
CA MET A 179 7.06 13.70 -27.19
C MET A 179 8.40 14.08 -26.55
N LEU A 180 8.86 13.31 -25.54
CA LEU A 180 10.15 13.54 -24.89
C LEU A 180 11.31 13.06 -25.77
N ASP A 181 12.46 13.70 -25.60
CA ASP A 181 13.71 13.14 -26.13
C ASP A 181 14.06 11.82 -25.46
N PRO A 182 14.74 10.88 -26.16
CA PRO A 182 15.08 9.57 -25.60
C PRO A 182 15.80 9.63 -24.24
N ASN A 183 16.75 10.53 -24.07
CA ASN A 183 17.47 10.71 -22.80
C ASN A 183 16.55 11.18 -21.65
N GLU A 184 15.63 12.08 -21.93
CA GLU A 184 14.64 12.58 -20.96
C GLU A 184 13.65 11.48 -20.59
N PHE A 185 13.22 10.69 -21.57
CA PHE A 185 12.35 9.53 -21.37
C PHE A 185 13.00 8.48 -20.49
N ASP A 186 14.28 8.16 -20.69
CA ASP A 186 15.03 7.18 -19.89
C ASP A 186 15.16 7.64 -18.44
N ILE A 187 15.50 8.91 -18.20
CA ILE A 187 15.58 9.50 -16.86
C ILE A 187 14.22 9.43 -16.14
N LEU A 188 13.14 9.77 -16.85
CA LEU A 188 11.79 9.74 -16.33
C LEU A 188 11.34 8.32 -16.01
N THR A 189 11.57 7.37 -16.93
CA THR A 189 11.18 5.96 -16.76
C THR A 189 11.87 5.32 -15.58
N ALA A 190 13.19 5.54 -15.42
CA ALA A 190 13.94 5.07 -14.27
C ALA A 190 13.38 5.59 -12.94
N ARG A 191 12.76 6.75 -12.94
CA ARG A 191 12.13 7.36 -11.76
C ARG A 191 10.73 6.84 -11.49
N LEU A 192 9.95 6.59 -12.54
CA LEU A 192 8.58 6.06 -12.41
C LEU A 192 8.58 4.58 -12.00
N MET A 193 9.69 3.87 -12.17
CA MET A 193 9.85 2.52 -11.64
C MET A 193 10.05 2.57 -10.13
N GLY A 194 9.17 1.93 -9.37
CA GLY A 194 9.24 1.88 -7.91
C GLY A 194 10.54 1.23 -7.43
N ASN A 195 11.39 2.00 -6.78
CA ASN A 195 12.71 1.57 -6.37
C ASN A 195 13.00 1.89 -4.90
N ILE A 196 13.07 0.83 -4.10
CA ILE A 196 13.35 0.93 -2.65
C ILE A 196 14.83 1.34 -2.41
N SER A 197 15.75 0.87 -3.25
CA SER A 197 17.18 1.13 -3.07
C SER A 197 17.55 2.60 -3.27
N ASN A 198 16.77 3.33 -4.07
CA ASN A 198 17.01 4.74 -4.42
C ASN A 198 16.11 5.70 -3.64
N ALA A 199 15.36 5.20 -2.65
CA ALA A 199 14.54 6.06 -1.80
C ALA A 199 15.45 7.07 -1.07
N SER A 200 15.12 8.36 -1.20
CA SER A 200 15.89 9.40 -0.55
C SER A 200 15.74 9.33 0.96
N THR A 201 16.87 9.25 1.66
CA THR A 201 16.92 9.27 3.13
C THR A 201 16.38 10.56 3.71
N GLU A 202 16.43 11.66 2.93
CA GLU A 202 15.95 12.99 3.29
C GLU A 202 14.44 13.01 3.60
N TYR A 203 13.65 12.10 2.99
CA TYR A 203 12.20 12.07 3.16
C TYR A 203 11.75 11.22 4.36
N LEU A 204 12.60 10.30 4.83
CA LEU A 204 12.24 9.36 5.90
C LEU A 204 11.86 10.02 7.24
N PRO A 205 12.56 11.09 7.71
CA PRO A 205 12.17 11.77 8.94
C PRO A 205 10.73 12.30 8.94
N TYR A 206 10.15 12.50 7.77
CA TYR A 206 8.77 12.97 7.59
C TYR A 206 7.81 11.82 7.24
N ALA A 207 8.24 10.90 6.35
CA ALA A 207 7.41 9.77 5.93
C ALA A 207 7.10 8.82 7.10
N VAL A 208 8.10 8.48 7.91
CA VAL A 208 7.95 7.57 9.05
C VAL A 208 6.90 8.06 10.05
N PRO A 209 6.98 9.28 10.61
CA PRO A 209 6.00 9.75 11.59
C PRO A 209 4.61 9.95 10.98
N VAL A 210 4.50 10.49 9.76
CA VAL A 210 3.18 10.71 9.13
C VAL A 210 2.48 9.38 8.86
N VAL A 211 3.16 8.43 8.23
CA VAL A 211 2.60 7.10 7.97
C VAL A 211 2.28 6.39 9.29
N GLY A 212 3.17 6.48 10.28
CA GLY A 212 2.96 5.90 11.61
C GLY A 212 1.72 6.47 12.31
N ILE A 213 1.56 7.79 12.35
CA ILE A 213 0.41 8.45 12.97
C ILE A 213 -0.91 8.03 12.29
N VAL A 214 -0.94 8.05 10.96
CA VAL A 214 -2.16 7.66 10.21
C VAL A 214 -2.48 6.18 10.39
N ALA A 215 -1.47 5.30 10.38
CA ALA A 215 -1.67 3.87 10.62
C ALA A 215 -2.16 3.61 12.06
N ILE A 216 -1.58 4.27 13.06
CA ILE A 216 -2.05 4.19 14.45
C ILE A 216 -3.50 4.69 14.54
N TRP A 217 -3.83 5.79 13.88
CA TRP A 217 -5.20 6.31 13.87
C TRP A 217 -6.19 5.30 13.27
N LEU A 218 -5.86 4.66 12.14
CA LEU A 218 -6.67 3.59 11.56
C LEU A 218 -6.79 2.39 12.51
N GLY A 219 -5.69 1.99 13.13
CA GLY A 219 -5.66 0.90 14.13
C GLY A 219 -6.55 1.16 15.34
N LEU A 220 -6.49 2.38 15.91
CA LEU A 220 -7.35 2.79 17.04
C LEU A 220 -8.82 2.86 16.66
N ASN A 221 -9.14 3.20 15.40
CA ASN A 221 -10.50 3.24 14.87
C ASN A 221 -10.98 1.90 14.27
N SER A 222 -10.28 0.79 14.51
CA SER A 222 -10.64 -0.55 13.97
C SER A 222 -12.11 -0.91 14.22
N ARG A 223 -12.65 -0.64 15.42
CA ARG A 223 -14.06 -0.92 15.75
C ARG A 223 -15.04 -0.10 14.88
N ARG A 224 -14.66 1.16 14.53
CA ARG A 224 -15.50 1.99 13.64
C ARG A 224 -15.42 1.47 12.21
N LEU A 225 -14.25 0.99 11.77
CA LEU A 225 -14.08 0.33 10.48
C LEU A 225 -14.90 -0.97 10.42
N ASP A 226 -14.90 -1.77 11.50
CA ASP A 226 -15.73 -2.97 11.60
C ASP A 226 -17.22 -2.62 11.46
N ALA A 227 -17.69 -1.53 12.11
CA ALA A 227 -19.06 -1.06 11.97
C ALA A 227 -19.38 -0.51 10.56
N LEU A 228 -18.43 0.20 9.91
CA LEU A 228 -18.59 0.70 8.55
C LEU A 228 -18.74 -0.43 7.53
N SER A 229 -18.03 -1.56 7.74
CA SER A 229 -18.10 -2.73 6.86
C SER A 229 -19.48 -3.39 6.79
N LEU A 230 -20.34 -3.11 7.78
CA LEU A 230 -21.73 -3.60 7.82
C LEU A 230 -22.70 -2.78 6.94
N GLY A 231 -22.20 -1.74 6.28
CA GLY A 231 -22.98 -0.89 5.39
C GLY A 231 -23.64 0.30 6.07
N SER A 232 -24.26 1.18 5.26
CA SER A 232 -24.71 2.48 5.73
C SER A 232 -25.88 2.39 6.71
N ALA A 233 -26.84 1.50 6.50
CA ALA A 233 -28.01 1.35 7.38
C ALA A 233 -27.59 0.91 8.79
N VAL A 234 -26.74 -0.11 8.91
CA VAL A 234 -26.31 -0.65 10.19
C VAL A 234 -25.39 0.33 10.91
N SER A 235 -24.41 0.91 10.22
CA SER A 235 -23.47 1.87 10.83
C SER A 235 -24.17 3.12 11.35
N THR A 236 -25.22 3.60 10.64
CA THR A 236 -26.03 4.74 11.10
C THR A 236 -26.83 4.39 12.35
N ASN A 237 -27.43 3.21 12.41
CA ASN A 237 -28.14 2.73 13.61
C ASN A 237 -27.19 2.54 14.82
N LEU A 238 -25.90 2.28 14.58
CA LEU A 238 -24.86 2.25 15.59
C LEU A 238 -24.36 3.67 16.00
N GLY A 239 -24.98 4.73 15.48
CA GLY A 239 -24.66 6.11 15.83
C GLY A 239 -23.50 6.73 15.04
N LEU A 240 -23.02 6.09 13.96
CA LEU A 240 -21.99 6.64 13.09
C LEU A 240 -22.62 7.51 12.00
N THR A 241 -22.03 8.68 11.74
CA THR A 241 -22.33 9.44 10.53
C THR A 241 -21.59 8.82 9.36
N HIS A 242 -22.19 7.79 8.74
CA HIS A 242 -21.56 6.93 7.74
C HIS A 242 -20.72 7.71 6.71
N ARG A 243 -21.29 8.71 6.06
CA ARG A 243 -20.60 9.53 5.03
C ARG A 243 -19.35 10.25 5.57
N ARG A 244 -19.45 10.85 6.78
CA ARG A 244 -18.29 11.55 7.38
C ARG A 244 -17.16 10.59 7.70
N GLU A 245 -17.49 9.41 8.21
CA GLU A 245 -16.47 8.38 8.49
C GLU A 245 -15.85 7.85 7.21
N LEU A 246 -16.61 7.63 6.13
CA LEU A 246 -16.05 7.28 4.82
C LEU A 246 -15.03 8.31 4.34
N VAL A 247 -15.37 9.60 4.37
CA VAL A 247 -14.45 10.68 3.93
C VAL A 247 -13.18 10.70 4.76
N LYS A 248 -13.27 10.56 6.10
CA LYS A 248 -12.08 10.52 6.97
C LYS A 248 -11.14 9.36 6.62
N VAL A 249 -11.70 8.17 6.39
CA VAL A 249 -10.92 6.99 6.02
C VAL A 249 -10.30 7.17 4.64
N LEU A 250 -11.03 7.71 3.67
CA LEU A 250 -10.49 7.99 2.33
C LEU A 250 -9.36 9.03 2.35
N ILE A 251 -9.44 10.05 3.20
CA ILE A 251 -8.34 11.01 3.40
C ILE A 251 -7.13 10.30 4.00
N ALA A 252 -7.31 9.46 5.02
CA ALA A 252 -6.24 8.69 5.62
C ALA A 252 -5.55 7.76 4.59
N VAL A 253 -6.34 7.06 3.78
CA VAL A 253 -5.86 6.24 2.65
C VAL A 253 -5.06 7.10 1.67
N SER A 254 -5.57 8.28 1.31
CA SER A 254 -4.90 9.19 0.38
C SER A 254 -3.53 9.65 0.90
N ILE A 255 -3.44 9.97 2.19
CA ILE A 255 -2.17 10.36 2.83
C ILE A 255 -1.18 9.19 2.78
N LEU A 256 -1.58 7.98 3.17
CA LEU A 256 -0.72 6.81 3.15
C LEU A 256 -0.20 6.51 1.74
N MET A 257 -1.06 6.52 0.74
CA MET A 257 -0.70 6.27 -0.66
C MET A 257 0.20 7.36 -1.22
N ALA A 258 -0.14 8.63 -1.02
CA ALA A 258 0.64 9.75 -1.53
C ALA A 258 2.06 9.78 -0.93
N MET A 259 2.19 9.57 0.39
CA MET A 259 3.48 9.54 1.07
C MET A 259 4.39 8.44 0.52
N THR A 260 3.86 7.25 0.29
CA THR A 260 4.67 6.11 -0.18
C THR A 260 4.93 6.14 -1.68
N THR A 261 3.96 6.54 -2.49
CA THR A 261 4.15 6.69 -3.94
C THR A 261 5.19 7.78 -4.24
N SER A 262 5.19 8.89 -3.50
CA SER A 262 6.21 9.93 -3.64
C SER A 262 7.59 9.51 -3.09
N LEU A 263 7.64 8.55 -2.14
CA LEU A 263 8.89 8.05 -1.55
C LEU A 263 9.61 7.03 -2.46
N VAL A 264 8.88 6.04 -2.98
CA VAL A 264 9.45 4.89 -3.70
C VAL A 264 8.93 4.72 -5.12
N GLY A 265 7.92 5.47 -5.53
CA GLY A 265 7.20 5.29 -6.77
C GLY A 265 5.98 4.36 -6.66
N PRO A 266 5.31 4.10 -7.79
CA PRO A 266 4.09 3.28 -7.87
C PRO A 266 4.32 1.82 -7.43
N MET A 267 3.34 1.23 -6.73
CA MET A 267 3.30 -0.20 -6.35
C MET A 267 1.87 -0.73 -6.43
N THR A 268 1.36 -0.93 -7.64
CA THR A 268 -0.06 -1.15 -7.95
C THR A 268 -0.66 -2.38 -7.26
N PHE A 269 -0.01 -3.52 -7.34
CA PHE A 269 -0.57 -4.79 -6.86
C PHE A 269 -0.20 -5.16 -5.42
N LEU A 270 0.75 -4.45 -4.80
CA LEU A 270 1.21 -4.77 -3.44
C LEU A 270 0.06 -4.81 -2.43
N GLY A 271 -0.74 -3.75 -2.39
CA GLY A 271 -1.86 -3.65 -1.46
C GLY A 271 -2.90 -4.75 -1.67
N PHE A 272 -3.26 -5.04 -2.93
CA PHE A 272 -4.18 -6.11 -3.27
C PHE A 272 -3.68 -7.49 -2.80
N LEU A 273 -2.45 -7.82 -3.16
CA LEU A 273 -1.84 -9.10 -2.81
C LEU A 273 -1.85 -9.33 -1.30
N VAL A 274 -1.36 -8.32 -0.57
CA VAL A 274 -1.23 -8.37 0.89
C VAL A 274 -2.60 -8.46 1.58
N ALA A 275 -3.55 -7.61 1.19
CA ALA A 275 -4.88 -7.62 1.78
C ALA A 275 -5.63 -8.94 1.50
N THR A 276 -5.54 -9.45 0.27
CA THR A 276 -6.18 -10.72 -0.12
C THR A 276 -5.61 -11.90 0.68
N MET A 277 -4.29 -11.96 0.84
CA MET A 277 -3.64 -12.98 1.67
C MET A 277 -4.03 -12.84 3.15
N ALA A 278 -4.05 -11.61 3.67
CA ALA A 278 -4.41 -11.35 5.06
C ALA A 278 -5.85 -11.81 5.37
N TYR A 279 -6.81 -11.49 4.51
CA TYR A 279 -8.19 -11.97 4.68
C TYR A 279 -8.31 -13.50 4.59
N SER A 280 -7.55 -14.13 3.69
CA SER A 280 -7.55 -15.59 3.54
C SER A 280 -6.98 -16.32 4.75
N ILE A 281 -5.97 -15.74 5.41
CA ILE A 281 -5.31 -16.34 6.57
C ILE A 281 -6.07 -16.01 7.87
N ALA A 282 -6.50 -14.76 8.04
CA ALA A 282 -7.17 -14.31 9.25
C ALA A 282 -8.54 -14.95 9.45
N ASP A 283 -9.25 -15.25 8.34
CA ASP A 283 -10.61 -15.80 8.34
C ASP A 283 -11.55 -15.04 9.30
N THR A 284 -11.36 -13.73 9.36
CA THR A 284 -12.14 -12.78 10.16
C THR A 284 -12.23 -11.44 9.46
N TYR A 285 -13.26 -10.69 9.80
CA TYR A 285 -13.49 -9.33 9.30
C TYR A 285 -12.97 -8.25 10.27
N SER A 286 -12.50 -8.64 11.45
CA SER A 286 -12.02 -7.69 12.46
C SER A 286 -10.70 -7.05 12.04
N HIS A 287 -10.71 -5.72 11.88
CA HIS A 287 -9.54 -4.95 11.50
C HIS A 287 -8.38 -5.08 12.49
N LYS A 288 -8.67 -5.33 13.78
CA LYS A 288 -7.64 -5.59 14.79
C LYS A 288 -6.80 -6.81 14.49
N ALA A 289 -7.39 -7.83 13.85
CA ALA A 289 -6.68 -9.04 13.45
C ALA A 289 -6.08 -8.93 12.05
N VAL A 290 -6.75 -8.23 11.13
CA VAL A 290 -6.34 -8.12 9.73
C VAL A 290 -5.17 -7.16 9.54
N PHE A 291 -5.17 -5.99 10.18
CA PHE A 291 -4.10 -4.99 10.03
C PHE A 291 -2.70 -5.52 10.35
N PRO A 292 -2.43 -6.11 11.54
CA PRO A 292 -1.09 -6.59 11.85
C PRO A 292 -0.65 -7.72 10.93
N LEU A 293 -1.58 -8.60 10.54
CA LEU A 293 -1.29 -9.69 9.62
C LEU A 293 -0.95 -9.16 8.21
N ALA A 294 -1.73 -8.20 7.72
CA ALA A 294 -1.49 -7.54 6.44
C ALA A 294 -0.14 -6.82 6.42
N PHE A 295 0.19 -6.08 7.48
CA PHE A 295 1.49 -5.44 7.60
C PHE A 295 2.66 -6.42 7.53
N LEU A 296 2.61 -7.50 8.33
CA LEU A 296 3.67 -8.50 8.35
C LEU A 296 3.81 -9.23 7.01
N LEU A 297 2.69 -9.55 6.35
CA LEU A 297 2.70 -10.13 5.00
C LEU A 297 3.36 -9.17 3.99
N GLY A 298 2.98 -7.90 4.00
CA GLY A 298 3.57 -6.89 3.13
C GLY A 298 5.07 -6.71 3.39
N TYR A 299 5.46 -6.69 4.65
CA TYR A 299 6.85 -6.57 5.04
C TYR A 299 7.69 -7.77 4.60
N VAL A 300 7.24 -8.99 4.87
CA VAL A 300 7.92 -10.24 4.48
C VAL A 300 8.02 -10.34 2.95
N LEU A 301 6.95 -10.01 2.25
CA LEU A 301 6.91 -10.05 0.78
C LEU A 301 7.87 -9.05 0.16
N LEU A 302 7.85 -7.79 0.62
CA LEU A 302 8.75 -6.76 0.09
C LEU A 302 10.20 -7.02 0.45
N THR A 303 10.49 -7.43 1.70
CA THR A 303 11.86 -7.74 2.12
C THR A 303 12.38 -8.96 1.38
N GLY A 304 11.54 -9.98 1.18
CA GLY A 304 11.88 -11.17 0.40
C GLY A 304 12.17 -10.83 -1.07
N ALA A 305 11.30 -10.05 -1.71
CA ALA A 305 11.49 -9.59 -3.08
C ALA A 305 12.77 -8.73 -3.23
N TYR A 306 13.01 -7.82 -2.28
CA TYR A 306 14.23 -7.01 -2.23
C TYR A 306 15.48 -7.86 -2.06
N PHE A 307 15.44 -8.85 -1.17
CA PHE A 307 16.53 -9.78 -0.93
C PHE A 307 16.87 -10.61 -2.17
N VAL A 308 15.85 -11.18 -2.82
CA VAL A 308 16.00 -11.97 -4.07
C VAL A 308 16.59 -11.11 -5.18
N LEU A 309 16.04 -9.89 -5.38
CA LEU A 309 16.53 -9.00 -6.42
C LEU A 309 18.01 -8.65 -6.23
N ARG A 310 18.40 -8.34 -5.00
CA ARG A 310 19.74 -7.88 -4.68
C ARG A 310 20.79 -8.99 -4.69
N HIS A 311 20.45 -10.19 -4.19
CA HIS A 311 21.44 -11.25 -3.95
C HIS A 311 21.38 -12.40 -4.96
N ILE A 312 20.26 -12.59 -5.67
CA ILE A 312 20.12 -13.62 -6.69
C ILE A 312 20.29 -13.00 -8.08
N PHE A 313 19.60 -11.89 -8.33
CA PHE A 313 19.68 -11.23 -9.64
C PHE A 313 20.78 -10.18 -9.73
N TYR A 314 21.46 -9.85 -8.61
CA TYR A 314 22.47 -8.79 -8.53
C TYR A 314 22.05 -7.46 -9.13
N ALA A 315 20.74 -7.20 -9.14
CA ALA A 315 20.15 -6.03 -9.74
C ALA A 315 19.82 -4.98 -8.68
N GLN A 316 20.13 -3.72 -8.98
CA GLN A 316 19.68 -2.55 -8.21
C GLN A 316 18.36 -2.02 -8.79
N GLY A 317 17.48 -2.93 -9.25
CA GLY A 317 16.31 -2.59 -10.01
C GLY A 317 15.05 -2.39 -9.17
N ALA A 318 13.94 -2.24 -9.89
CA ALA A 318 12.62 -2.04 -9.33
C ALA A 318 12.09 -3.33 -8.66
N VAL A 319 12.01 -3.34 -7.34
CA VAL A 319 11.37 -4.42 -6.56
C VAL A 319 9.91 -4.60 -7.00
N THR A 320 9.30 -3.53 -7.51
CA THR A 320 7.95 -3.54 -8.08
C THR A 320 7.77 -4.60 -9.15
N ILE A 321 8.76 -4.88 -9.98
CA ILE A 321 8.66 -5.90 -11.05
C ILE A 321 8.31 -7.28 -10.46
N ILE A 322 8.99 -7.68 -9.39
CA ILE A 322 8.70 -8.97 -8.72
C ILE A 322 7.33 -8.94 -8.07
N VAL A 323 7.01 -7.84 -7.37
CA VAL A 323 5.73 -7.69 -6.67
C VAL A 323 4.57 -7.63 -7.65
N GLU A 324 4.71 -6.93 -8.76
CA GLU A 324 3.67 -6.82 -9.80
C GLU A 324 3.46 -8.12 -10.55
N LEU A 325 4.54 -8.86 -10.85
CA LEU A 325 4.41 -10.18 -11.46
C LEU A 325 3.63 -11.15 -10.55
N ILE A 326 4.04 -11.27 -9.29
CA ILE A 326 3.36 -12.15 -8.33
C ILE A 326 1.94 -11.65 -8.05
N GLY A 327 1.79 -10.36 -7.81
CA GLY A 327 0.50 -9.72 -7.51
C GLY A 327 -0.49 -9.84 -8.68
N GLY A 328 -0.04 -9.61 -9.91
CA GLY A 328 -0.83 -9.77 -11.12
C GLY A 328 -1.28 -11.21 -11.34
N LEU A 329 -0.41 -12.20 -11.13
CA LEU A 329 -0.78 -13.62 -11.21
C LEU A 329 -1.82 -14.00 -10.15
N VAL A 330 -1.63 -13.58 -8.90
CA VAL A 330 -2.60 -13.84 -7.83
C VAL A 330 -3.94 -13.15 -8.14
N PHE A 331 -3.91 -11.92 -8.65
CA PHE A 331 -5.11 -11.20 -9.08
C PHE A 331 -5.90 -11.97 -10.15
N LEU A 332 -5.22 -12.46 -11.18
CA LEU A 332 -5.84 -13.28 -12.23
C LEU A 332 -6.47 -14.56 -11.65
N ILE A 333 -5.75 -15.27 -10.78
CA ILE A 333 -6.26 -16.50 -10.15
C ILE A 333 -7.52 -16.20 -9.32
N VAL A 334 -7.52 -15.10 -8.55
CA VAL A 334 -8.66 -14.71 -7.71
C VAL A 334 -9.88 -14.36 -8.56
N ILE A 335 -9.70 -13.61 -9.66
CA ILE A 335 -10.80 -13.27 -10.58
C ILE A 335 -11.35 -14.53 -11.26
N MET A 336 -10.48 -15.40 -11.76
CA MET A 336 -10.91 -16.64 -12.43
C MET A 336 -11.67 -17.58 -11.49
N ARG A 337 -11.31 -17.63 -10.22
CA ARG A 337 -12.02 -18.43 -9.21
C ARG A 337 -13.38 -17.82 -8.83
N LYS A 338 -13.48 -16.49 -8.71
CA LYS A 338 -14.75 -15.80 -8.40
C LYS A 338 -15.70 -15.74 -9.59
N GLY A 339 -15.21 -15.77 -10.82
CA GLY A 339 -16.05 -15.81 -12.04
C GLY A 339 -16.72 -17.16 -12.29
N ARG A 340 -16.50 -18.15 -11.42
CA ARG A 340 -17.18 -19.48 -11.45
C ARG A 340 -18.26 -19.63 -10.37
N LEU A 341 -18.60 -18.57 -9.66
CA LEU A 341 -19.76 -18.45 -8.77
C LEU A 341 -20.83 -17.62 -9.45
#